data_2b1f905376a8466843389c73f333f0ec
#
_entry.id   2b1f905376a8466843389c73f333f0ec
#
_cell.length_a   1.000
_cell.length_b   1.000
_cell.length_c   1.000
_cell.angle_alpha   90.00
_cell.angle_beta   90.00
_cell.angle_gamma   90.00
#
_symmetry.space_group_name_H-M   'P 1'
#
loop_
_entity.id
_entity.type
_entity.pdbx_description
1 polymer ?
#
loop_
_entity_poly.entity_id
_entity_poly.type
_entity_poly.pdbx_seq_one_letter_code
_entity_poly.pdbx_strand_id
1 'polypeptide(L)'
;LPSLRKHSTALVLNPFKGHPAEKRTILDEANHETLAEFAWLDGAILFNKEGVASDAGRYIQVPAGVTTKAGEGGRHLAARAISQLTDGVAICVSSTGSITLYAGGRDRYKVRLS
;
A
#
# COMPACT_ATOMS: atom_id res chain seq x y z
N LEU A 1 -10.10 -7.22 -0.25
CA LEU A 1 -8.85 -7.77 0.30
C LEU A 1 -8.42 -9.12 -0.29
N PRO A 2 -9.32 -10.06 -0.61
CA PRO A 2 -8.85 -11.31 -1.21
C PRO A 2 -8.04 -11.09 -2.48
N SER A 3 -8.45 -10.13 -3.29
CA SER A 3 -7.78 -9.77 -4.53
C SER A 3 -6.39 -9.20 -4.27
N LEU A 4 -6.26 -8.31 -3.29
CA LEU A 4 -4.96 -7.74 -2.93
C LEU A 4 -4.01 -8.81 -2.38
N ARG A 5 -4.51 -9.72 -1.56
CA ARG A 5 -3.70 -10.81 -1.02
C ARG A 5 -3.27 -11.81 -2.10
N LYS A 6 -4.09 -12.02 -3.11
CA LYS A 6 -3.78 -12.92 -4.22
C LYS A 6 -2.55 -12.43 -5.00
N HIS A 7 -2.38 -11.12 -5.11
CA HIS A 7 -1.30 -10.50 -5.88
C HIS A 7 -0.14 -10.02 -5.01
N SER A 8 -0.05 -10.53 -3.78
CA SER A 8 1.01 -10.16 -2.86
C SER A 8 1.44 -11.35 -2.01
N THR A 9 2.63 -11.24 -1.41
CA THR A 9 3.21 -12.28 -0.56
C THR A 9 3.65 -11.67 0.77
N ALA A 10 3.35 -12.36 1.87
CA ALA A 10 3.80 -11.90 3.19
C ALA A 10 5.32 -12.08 3.31
N LEU A 11 6.02 -10.99 3.61
CA LEU A 11 7.47 -11.03 3.86
C LEU A 11 7.77 -11.35 5.32
N VAL A 12 6.87 -10.98 6.21
CA VAL A 12 7.01 -11.15 7.66
C VAL A 12 5.70 -11.63 8.23
N LEU A 13 5.71 -12.06 9.49
CA LEU A 13 4.47 -12.36 10.20
C LEU A 13 3.61 -11.09 10.24
N ASN A 14 2.32 -11.25 10.00
CA ASN A 14 1.42 -10.10 9.96
C ASN A 14 1.23 -9.52 11.37
N PRO A 15 1.70 -8.28 11.63
CA PRO A 15 1.61 -7.68 12.96
C PRO A 15 0.19 -7.31 13.37
N PHE A 16 -0.74 -7.24 12.43
CA PHE A 16 -2.13 -6.88 12.73
C PHE A 16 -2.99 -8.09 13.12
N LYS A 17 -2.50 -9.29 12.91
CA LYS A 17 -3.27 -10.49 13.18
C LYS A 17 -3.60 -10.60 14.67
N GLY A 18 -4.86 -10.85 14.98
CA GLY A 18 -5.32 -11.03 16.36
C GLY A 18 -5.67 -9.75 17.10
N HIS A 19 -5.43 -8.59 16.50
CA HIS A 19 -5.80 -7.31 17.10
C HIS A 19 -7.20 -6.87 16.64
N PRO A 20 -8.01 -6.24 17.52
CA PRO A 20 -9.35 -5.82 17.15
C PRO A 20 -9.32 -4.69 16.11
N ALA A 21 -10.41 -4.58 15.33
CA ALA A 21 -10.51 -3.60 14.25
C ALA A 21 -10.34 -2.16 14.73
N GLU A 22 -10.85 -1.81 15.92
CA GLU A 22 -10.74 -0.46 16.45
C GLU A 22 -9.29 -0.03 16.74
N LYS A 23 -8.36 -0.98 16.82
CA LYS A 23 -6.93 -0.70 16.97
C LYS A 23 -6.19 -0.62 15.64
N ARG A 24 -6.87 -0.91 14.54
CA ARG A 24 -6.27 -1.00 13.20
C ARG A 24 -6.88 -0.04 12.19
N THR A 25 -7.93 0.69 12.55
CA THR A 25 -8.58 1.61 11.61
C THR A 25 -7.78 2.90 11.45
N ILE A 26 -7.60 3.32 10.19
CA ILE A 26 -6.94 4.58 9.86
C ILE A 26 -7.83 5.79 10.18
N LEU A 27 -9.12 5.56 10.38
CA LEU A 27 -10.06 6.63 10.70
C LEU A 27 -9.93 7.16 12.12
N ASP A 28 -9.25 6.43 13.00
CA ASP A 28 -9.00 6.86 14.38
C ASP A 28 -7.57 7.39 14.49
N GLU A 29 -7.41 8.66 14.81
CA GLU A 29 -6.10 9.29 14.99
C GLU A 29 -5.22 8.58 16.03
N ALA A 30 -5.82 7.97 17.04
CA ALA A 30 -5.08 7.24 18.06
C ALA A 30 -4.24 6.09 17.47
N ASN A 31 -4.60 5.60 16.30
CA ASN A 31 -3.88 4.50 15.64
C ASN A 31 -2.80 4.98 14.66
N HIS A 32 -2.71 6.27 14.36
CA HIS A 32 -1.85 6.76 13.28
C HIS A 32 -0.37 6.52 13.56
N GLU A 33 0.07 6.68 14.80
CA GLU A 33 1.47 6.44 15.15
C GLU A 33 1.85 4.97 14.95
N THR A 34 0.99 4.06 15.39
CA THR A 34 1.20 2.61 15.20
C THR A 34 1.24 2.24 13.73
N LEU A 35 0.29 2.76 12.93
CA LEU A 35 0.24 2.48 11.51
C LEU A 35 1.47 3.03 10.80
N ALA A 36 1.95 4.21 11.18
CA ALA A 36 3.16 4.80 10.62
C ALA A 36 4.39 3.95 10.91
N GLU A 37 4.49 3.35 12.11
CA GLU A 37 5.58 2.45 12.44
C GLU A 37 5.58 1.21 11.54
N PHE A 38 4.43 0.62 11.29
CA PHE A 38 4.35 -0.54 10.41
C PHE A 38 4.57 -0.17 8.94
N ALA A 39 4.39 1.09 8.56
CA ALA A 39 4.68 1.55 7.20
C ALA A 39 6.18 1.55 6.89
N TRP A 40 7.05 1.50 7.89
CA TRP A 40 8.49 1.37 7.70
C TRP A 40 8.92 -0.03 7.30
N LEU A 41 8.07 -1.05 7.48
CA LEU A 41 8.38 -2.39 7.00
C LEU A 41 8.47 -2.36 5.48
N ASP A 42 9.38 -3.17 4.94
CA ASP A 42 9.44 -3.37 3.51
C ASP A 42 8.12 -4.01 3.04
N GLY A 43 7.62 -3.55 1.89
CA GLY A 43 6.33 -3.99 1.38
C GLY A 43 5.20 -3.00 1.68
N ALA A 44 3.99 -3.47 1.54
CA ALA A 44 2.79 -2.64 1.62
C ALA A 44 1.94 -2.97 2.84
N ILE A 45 1.18 -1.97 3.30
CA ILE A 45 0.07 -2.19 4.21
C ILE A 45 -1.20 -2.34 3.36
N LEU A 46 -1.99 -3.38 3.64
CA LEU A 46 -3.28 -3.58 3.00
C LEU A 46 -4.39 -3.10 3.92
N PHE A 47 -5.28 -2.29 3.38
CA PHE A 47 -6.47 -1.80 4.07
C PHE A 47 -7.71 -2.36 3.37
N ASN A 48 -8.76 -2.65 4.15
CA ASN A 48 -10.05 -2.94 3.55
C ASN A 48 -10.77 -1.63 3.18
N LYS A 49 -11.94 -1.73 2.58
CA LYS A 49 -12.68 -0.54 2.12
C LYS A 49 -13.21 0.32 3.26
N GLU A 50 -13.27 -0.20 4.48
CA GLU A 50 -13.65 0.55 5.67
C GLU A 50 -12.46 1.28 6.31
N GLY A 51 -11.25 1.13 5.76
CA GLY A 51 -10.06 1.77 6.27
C GLY A 51 -9.38 1.02 7.41
N VAL A 52 -9.71 -0.26 7.60
CA VAL A 52 -9.09 -1.10 8.63
C VAL A 52 -7.89 -1.82 8.04
N ALA A 53 -6.72 -1.65 8.66
CA ALA A 53 -5.50 -2.34 8.24
C ALA A 53 -5.61 -3.83 8.52
N SER A 54 -5.37 -4.64 7.51
CA SER A 54 -5.46 -6.09 7.62
C SER A 54 -4.09 -6.77 7.64
N ASP A 55 -3.15 -6.27 6.86
CA ASP A 55 -1.84 -6.87 6.66
C ASP A 55 -0.79 -5.76 6.53
N ALA A 56 0.43 -6.06 6.99
CA ALA A 56 1.60 -5.21 6.73
C ALA A 56 2.75 -6.08 6.25
N GLY A 57 3.74 -5.47 5.60
CA GLY A 57 4.89 -6.18 5.09
C GLY A 57 4.56 -7.10 3.92
N ARG A 58 3.58 -6.72 3.10
CA ARG A 58 3.19 -7.52 1.93
C ARG A 58 3.97 -7.07 0.69
N TYR A 59 4.67 -8.01 0.08
CA TYR A 59 5.38 -7.76 -1.18
C TYR A 59 4.40 -7.92 -2.36
N ILE A 60 4.26 -6.87 -3.16
CA ILE A 60 3.39 -6.89 -4.32
C ILE A 60 4.09 -7.61 -5.47
N GLN A 61 3.41 -8.60 -6.04
CA GLN A 61 3.92 -9.34 -7.20
C GLN A 61 3.68 -8.51 -8.46
N VAL A 62 4.75 -8.16 -9.15
CA VAL A 62 4.66 -7.33 -10.36
C VAL A 62 4.82 -8.22 -11.59
N PRO A 63 3.78 -8.36 -12.42
CA PRO A 63 3.88 -9.15 -13.64
C PRO A 63 4.75 -8.45 -14.68
N ALA A 64 5.27 -9.23 -15.62
CA ALA A 64 5.99 -8.69 -16.76
C ALA A 64 5.06 -7.75 -17.57
N GLY A 65 5.63 -6.69 -18.10
CA GLY A 65 4.88 -5.73 -18.91
C GLY A 65 4.33 -4.53 -18.13
N VAL A 66 4.34 -4.56 -16.81
CA VAL A 66 4.03 -3.36 -16.01
C VAL A 66 5.31 -2.54 -15.91
N THR A 67 5.24 -1.29 -16.32
CA THR A 67 6.40 -0.39 -16.33
C THR A 67 6.12 0.88 -15.57
N THR A 68 7.18 1.58 -15.18
CA THR A 68 7.10 2.88 -14.53
C THR A 68 7.57 3.98 -15.46
N LYS A 69 7.26 5.22 -15.08
CA LYS A 69 7.80 6.41 -15.73
C LYS A 69 9.22 6.65 -15.25
N ALA A 70 9.97 7.45 -16.00
CA ALA A 70 11.31 7.87 -15.62
C ALA A 70 11.29 8.53 -14.24
N GLY A 71 12.24 8.17 -13.39
CA GLY A 71 12.33 8.70 -12.02
C GLY A 71 11.50 7.97 -10.99
N GLU A 72 10.69 6.99 -11.39
CA GLU A 72 9.91 6.15 -10.49
C GLU A 72 10.68 4.86 -10.17
N GLY A 73 10.66 4.44 -8.90
CA GLY A 73 11.32 3.22 -8.45
C GLY A 73 10.35 2.08 -8.19
N GLY A 74 10.82 1.08 -7.42
CA GLY A 74 10.07 -0.14 -7.13
C GLY A 74 8.74 0.07 -6.43
N ARG A 75 8.62 1.08 -5.54
CA ARG A 75 7.36 1.40 -4.86
C ARG A 75 6.28 1.84 -5.84
N HIS A 76 6.65 2.67 -6.80
CA HIS A 76 5.74 3.15 -7.85
C HIS A 76 5.34 1.99 -8.77
N LEU A 77 6.27 1.12 -9.11
CA LEU A 77 6.00 -0.06 -9.91
C LEU A 77 4.99 -0.98 -9.22
N ALA A 78 5.20 -1.25 -7.92
CA ALA A 78 4.29 -2.07 -7.13
C ALA A 78 2.89 -1.45 -7.03
N ALA A 79 2.81 -0.15 -6.75
CA ALA A 79 1.54 0.57 -6.65
C ALA A 79 0.78 0.57 -7.97
N ARG A 80 1.47 0.81 -9.07
CA ARG A 80 0.88 0.76 -10.40
C ARG A 80 0.36 -0.64 -10.73
N ALA A 81 1.16 -1.67 -10.45
CA ALA A 81 0.79 -3.05 -10.72
C ALA A 81 -0.46 -3.48 -9.94
N ILE A 82 -0.50 -3.27 -8.63
CA ILE A 82 -1.62 -3.72 -7.82
C ILE A 82 -2.91 -2.98 -8.19
N SER A 83 -2.83 -1.70 -8.53
CA SER A 83 -3.99 -0.93 -8.97
C SER A 83 -4.48 -1.34 -10.35
N GLN A 84 -3.63 -1.94 -11.17
CA GLN A 84 -4.01 -2.46 -12.49
C GLN A 84 -4.65 -3.85 -12.37
N LEU A 85 -4.12 -4.69 -11.50
CA LEU A 85 -4.55 -6.08 -11.34
C LEU A 85 -5.82 -6.24 -10.50
N THR A 86 -6.18 -5.21 -9.75
CA THR A 86 -7.31 -5.24 -8.83
C THR A 86 -8.13 -3.97 -8.98
N ASP A 87 -9.29 -3.91 -8.31
CA ASP A 87 -10.07 -2.68 -8.19
C ASP A 87 -9.55 -1.78 -7.06
N GLY A 88 -8.50 -2.19 -6.40
CA GLY A 88 -7.91 -1.44 -5.31
C GLY A 88 -7.21 -0.18 -5.77
N VAL A 89 -7.13 0.77 -4.85
CA VAL A 89 -6.39 2.02 -5.02
C VAL A 89 -5.09 1.89 -4.24
N ALA A 90 -3.99 2.33 -4.82
CA ALA A 90 -2.69 2.30 -4.16
C ALA A 90 -2.18 3.71 -3.93
N ILE A 91 -1.62 3.94 -2.74
CA ILE A 91 -0.97 5.19 -2.39
C ILE A 91 0.51 4.89 -2.21
N CYS A 92 1.34 5.59 -2.98
CA CYS A 92 2.79 5.46 -2.91
C CYS A 92 3.40 6.71 -2.30
N VAL A 93 4.15 6.54 -1.22
CA VAL A 93 4.89 7.62 -0.57
C VAL A 93 6.35 7.46 -0.97
N SER A 94 6.89 8.42 -1.73
CA SER A 94 8.27 8.36 -2.19
C SER A 94 9.24 8.87 -1.15
N SER A 95 10.50 8.46 -1.27
CA SER A 95 11.58 8.96 -0.42
C SER A 95 11.86 10.46 -0.63
N THR A 96 11.40 11.02 -1.74
CA THR A 96 11.59 12.45 -2.06
C THR A 96 10.45 13.33 -1.56
N GLY A 97 9.49 12.78 -0.83
CA GLY A 97 8.40 13.54 -0.23
C GLY A 97 7.17 13.72 -1.12
N SER A 98 7.04 12.97 -2.20
CA SER A 98 5.82 12.99 -3.00
C SER A 98 4.88 11.85 -2.57
N ILE A 99 3.58 12.10 -2.73
CA ILE A 99 2.53 11.11 -2.50
C ILE A 99 1.75 10.98 -3.80
N THR A 100 1.67 9.76 -4.33
CA THR A 100 0.99 9.48 -5.59
C THR A 100 -0.12 8.46 -5.38
N LEU A 101 -1.30 8.74 -5.91
CA LEU A 101 -2.44 7.82 -5.87
C LEU A 101 -2.59 7.16 -7.23
N TYR A 102 -2.64 5.83 -7.22
CA TYR A 102 -2.82 5.01 -8.41
C TYR A 102 -4.17 4.31 -8.39
N ALA A 103 -4.83 4.30 -9.55
CA ALA A 103 -6.05 3.52 -9.76
C ALA A 103 -6.08 3.08 -11.22
N GLY A 104 -6.45 1.83 -11.45
CA GLY A 104 -6.51 1.28 -12.80
C GLY A 104 -5.16 1.26 -13.52
N GLY A 105 -4.06 1.19 -12.79
CA GLY A 105 -2.72 1.20 -13.34
C GLY A 105 -2.19 2.58 -13.72
N ARG A 106 -2.90 3.64 -13.37
CA ARG A 106 -2.54 5.02 -13.72
C ARG A 106 -2.39 5.89 -12.49
N ASP A 107 -1.42 6.81 -12.53
CA ASP A 107 -1.29 7.85 -11.52
C ASP A 107 -2.43 8.88 -11.71
N ARG A 108 -3.27 9.01 -10.69
CA ARG A 108 -4.44 9.88 -10.71
C ARG A 108 -4.18 11.23 -10.04
N TYR A 109 -3.45 11.20 -8.94
CA TYR A 109 -3.10 12.39 -8.19
C TYR A 109 -1.66 12.28 -7.73
N LYS A 110 -0.97 13.40 -7.70
CA LYS A 110 0.37 13.49 -7.13
C LYS A 110 0.49 14.77 -6.33
N VAL A 111 0.93 14.65 -5.09
CA VAL A 111 1.15 15.77 -4.18
C VAL A 111 2.60 15.77 -3.74
N ARG A 112 3.24 16.91 -3.78
CA ARG A 112 4.60 17.09 -3.27
C ARG A 112 4.51 17.83 -1.94
N LEU A 113 5.12 17.27 -0.89
CA LEU A 113 4.97 17.77 0.48
C LEU A 113 5.94 18.89 0.85
N SER A 114 6.78 19.33 -0.04
CA SER A 114 7.72 20.43 0.28
C SER A 114 7.93 21.36 -0.87
#